data_95fdf8c85121cb4980900b7cea0eeb7c
#
_entry.id   95fdf8c85121cb4980900b7cea0eeb7c
#
_cell.length_a   1.000
_cell.length_b   1.000
_cell.length_c   1.000
_cell.angle_alpha   90.00
_cell.angle_beta   90.00
_cell.angle_gamma   90.00
#
_symmetry.space_group_name_H-M   'P 1'
#
loop_
_entity.id
_entity.type
_entity.pdbx_description
1 polymer ?
#
loop_
_entity_poly.entity_id
_entity_poly.type
_entity_poly.pdbx_seq_one_letter_code
_entity_poly.pdbx_strand_id
1 'polypeptide(L)'
;MVTARTEARQTTRRTVLQAAARLFEERGFLATAVRDIAREAEVSVGTVMAAGDKEALLVELFDGLIEERQQLADTQVLDGNVCCGADAVAVVEPFVVLFEERRDLAQVYASILVGGRHSSVVFADLARRLIAVFEQLMTACGCSGPMGTRGRAEALHAAYIGSLFIWSATPERSASEFLAQLREVFAAICPHEGGDS
;
A
#
# COMPACT_ATOMS: atom_id res chain seq x y z
N MET A 1 -14.26 -34.59 7.73
CA MET A 1 -15.26 -34.04 6.78
C MET A 1 -15.34 -32.51 6.76
N VAL A 2 -14.90 -31.78 7.79
CA VAL A 2 -14.84 -30.30 7.83
C VAL A 2 -13.76 -29.74 6.89
N THR A 3 -12.64 -30.42 6.72
CA THR A 3 -11.49 -29.99 5.88
C THR A 3 -11.82 -29.92 4.39
N ALA A 4 -12.41 -30.94 3.78
CA ALA A 4 -12.69 -30.98 2.33
C ALA A 4 -13.67 -29.87 1.88
N ARG A 5 -14.68 -29.54 2.70
CA ARG A 5 -15.62 -28.44 2.39
C ARG A 5 -14.98 -27.07 2.53
N THR A 6 -14.06 -26.92 3.47
CA THR A 6 -13.29 -25.68 3.64
C THR A 6 -12.30 -25.49 2.50
N GLU A 7 -11.62 -26.54 2.08
CA GLU A 7 -10.70 -26.53 0.94
C GLU A 7 -11.41 -26.20 -0.38
N ALA A 8 -12.56 -26.81 -0.65
CA ALA A 8 -13.37 -26.50 -1.82
C ALA A 8 -13.83 -25.03 -1.84
N ARG A 9 -14.22 -24.49 -0.67
CA ARG A 9 -14.61 -23.08 -0.55
C ARG A 9 -13.42 -22.13 -0.79
N GLN A 10 -12.24 -22.45 -0.27
CA GLN A 10 -11.03 -21.68 -0.48
C GLN A 10 -10.59 -21.71 -1.95
N THR A 11 -10.69 -22.87 -2.61
CA THR A 11 -10.39 -23.01 -4.03
C THR A 11 -11.31 -22.15 -4.87
N THR A 12 -12.62 -22.21 -4.62
CA THR A 12 -13.61 -21.37 -5.32
C THR A 12 -13.33 -19.88 -5.10
N ARG A 13 -13.03 -19.46 -3.85
CA ARG A 13 -12.68 -18.07 -3.56
C ARG A 13 -11.45 -17.62 -4.35
N ARG A 14 -10.42 -18.45 -4.43
CA ARG A 14 -9.21 -18.15 -5.22
C ARG A 14 -9.53 -17.98 -6.70
N THR A 15 -10.37 -18.85 -7.26
CA THR A 15 -10.81 -18.74 -8.68
C THR A 15 -11.55 -17.42 -8.92
N VAL A 16 -12.45 -17.02 -8.00
CA VAL A 16 -13.17 -15.75 -8.10
C VAL A 16 -12.22 -14.56 -8.03
N LEU A 17 -11.25 -14.57 -7.11
CA LEU A 17 -10.24 -13.51 -6.99
C LEU A 17 -9.37 -13.40 -8.24
N GLN A 18 -8.92 -14.53 -8.81
CA GLN A 18 -8.14 -14.54 -10.04
C GLN A 18 -8.92 -13.98 -11.23
N ALA A 19 -10.20 -14.33 -11.35
CA ALA A 19 -11.08 -13.78 -12.37
C ALA A 19 -11.28 -12.27 -12.20
N ALA A 20 -11.51 -11.81 -10.95
CA ALA A 20 -11.64 -10.39 -10.64
C ALA A 20 -10.35 -9.62 -10.97
N ALA A 21 -9.18 -10.15 -10.58
CA ALA A 21 -7.87 -9.56 -10.87
C ALA A 21 -7.68 -9.32 -12.38
N ARG A 22 -7.88 -10.36 -13.20
CA ARG A 22 -7.77 -10.24 -14.67
C ARG A 22 -8.70 -9.19 -15.24
N LEU A 23 -9.96 -9.20 -14.85
CA LEU A 23 -10.94 -8.25 -15.38
C LEU A 23 -10.66 -6.81 -14.92
N PHE A 24 -10.18 -6.61 -13.69
CA PHE A 24 -9.80 -5.29 -13.20
C PHE A 24 -8.57 -4.75 -13.95
N GLU A 25 -7.61 -5.61 -14.29
CA GLU A 25 -6.45 -5.24 -15.10
C GLU A 25 -6.81 -4.93 -16.56
N GLU A 26 -7.65 -5.76 -17.18
CA GLU A 26 -8.00 -5.63 -18.61
C GLU A 26 -8.96 -4.48 -18.90
N ARG A 27 -9.92 -4.24 -18.02
CA ARG A 27 -11.07 -3.34 -18.27
C ARG A 27 -11.21 -2.22 -17.25
N GLY A 28 -10.44 -2.26 -16.17
CA GLY A 28 -10.59 -1.39 -15.02
C GLY A 28 -11.72 -1.81 -14.08
N PHE A 29 -11.65 -1.28 -12.86
CA PHE A 29 -12.64 -1.59 -11.83
C PHE A 29 -14.05 -1.16 -12.23
N LEU A 30 -14.24 0.08 -12.69
CA LEU A 30 -15.56 0.64 -12.97
C LEU A 30 -16.31 -0.13 -14.07
N ALA A 31 -15.61 -0.56 -15.13
CA ALA A 31 -16.20 -1.27 -16.26
C ALA A 31 -16.47 -2.76 -15.97
N THR A 32 -15.98 -3.32 -14.87
CA THR A 32 -16.18 -4.71 -14.49
C THR A 32 -17.44 -4.86 -13.65
N ALA A 33 -18.38 -5.71 -14.08
CA ALA A 33 -19.56 -6.07 -13.30
C ALA A 33 -19.38 -7.42 -12.59
N VAL A 34 -20.07 -7.63 -11.46
CA VAL A 34 -20.05 -8.92 -10.73
C VAL A 34 -20.43 -10.11 -11.60
N ARG A 35 -21.37 -9.93 -12.54
CA ARG A 35 -21.75 -10.95 -13.52
C ARG A 35 -20.62 -11.35 -14.48
N ASP A 36 -19.73 -10.41 -14.79
CA ASP A 36 -18.57 -10.69 -15.65
C ASP A 36 -17.55 -11.53 -14.89
N ILE A 37 -17.32 -11.23 -13.60
CA ILE A 37 -16.49 -12.04 -12.71
C ILE A 37 -17.06 -13.47 -12.59
N ALA A 38 -18.38 -13.59 -12.41
CA ALA A 38 -19.03 -14.89 -12.30
C ALA A 38 -18.85 -15.73 -13.56
N ARG A 39 -19.00 -15.12 -14.75
CA ARG A 39 -18.78 -15.77 -16.05
C ARG A 39 -17.34 -16.17 -16.24
N GLU A 40 -16.39 -15.31 -15.93
CA GLU A 40 -14.95 -15.55 -16.05
C GLU A 40 -14.47 -16.65 -15.09
N ALA A 41 -15.02 -16.70 -13.88
CA ALA A 41 -14.73 -17.72 -12.87
C ALA A 41 -15.53 -19.03 -13.06
N GLU A 42 -16.43 -19.10 -14.05
CA GLU A 42 -17.33 -20.23 -14.30
C GLU A 42 -18.18 -20.61 -13.07
N VAL A 43 -18.64 -19.61 -12.31
CA VAL A 43 -19.48 -19.81 -11.11
C VAL A 43 -20.76 -18.98 -11.19
N SER A 44 -21.68 -19.19 -10.26
CA SER A 44 -22.88 -18.36 -10.15
C SER A 44 -22.55 -16.97 -9.55
N VAL A 45 -23.36 -15.97 -9.87
CA VAL A 45 -23.28 -14.63 -9.24
C VAL A 45 -23.39 -14.73 -7.71
N GLY A 46 -24.25 -15.63 -7.20
CA GLY A 46 -24.36 -15.89 -5.76
C GLY A 46 -23.08 -16.43 -5.14
N THR A 47 -22.29 -17.23 -5.91
CA THR A 47 -20.99 -17.72 -5.46
C THR A 47 -19.97 -16.59 -5.37
N VAL A 48 -19.97 -15.66 -6.34
CA VAL A 48 -19.11 -14.47 -6.27
C VAL A 48 -19.47 -13.61 -5.04
N MET A 49 -20.76 -13.32 -4.85
CA MET A 49 -21.23 -12.53 -3.70
C MET A 49 -20.94 -13.21 -2.34
N ALA A 50 -20.90 -14.54 -2.30
CA ALA A 50 -20.46 -15.28 -1.10
C ALA A 50 -18.95 -15.18 -0.84
N ALA A 51 -18.15 -14.90 -1.86
CA ALA A 51 -16.73 -14.59 -1.73
C ALA A 51 -16.50 -13.13 -1.26
N GLY A 52 -17.36 -12.22 -1.70
CA GLY A 52 -17.33 -10.79 -1.38
C GLY A 52 -18.06 -9.98 -2.43
N ASP A 53 -18.43 -8.73 -2.10
CA ASP A 53 -18.84 -7.79 -3.14
C ASP A 53 -17.62 -7.32 -3.95
N LYS A 54 -17.86 -6.55 -5.01
CA LYS A 54 -16.80 -6.12 -5.92
C LYS A 54 -15.72 -5.27 -5.22
N GLU A 55 -16.11 -4.45 -4.26
CA GLU A 55 -15.20 -3.62 -3.47
C GLU A 55 -14.34 -4.49 -2.53
N ALA A 56 -14.95 -5.46 -1.85
CA ALA A 56 -14.23 -6.40 -0.99
C ALA A 56 -13.20 -7.23 -1.78
N LEU A 57 -13.55 -7.66 -3.01
CA LEU A 57 -12.62 -8.36 -3.88
C LEU A 57 -11.43 -7.47 -4.27
N LEU A 58 -11.66 -6.19 -4.58
CA LEU A 58 -10.56 -5.26 -4.86
C LEU A 58 -9.67 -5.03 -3.64
N VAL A 59 -10.27 -4.86 -2.46
CA VAL A 59 -9.49 -4.68 -1.22
C VAL A 59 -8.59 -5.89 -0.98
N GLU A 60 -9.12 -7.11 -1.09
CA GLU A 60 -8.34 -8.34 -0.89
C GLU A 60 -7.21 -8.48 -1.93
N LEU A 61 -7.47 -8.15 -3.19
CA LEU A 61 -6.45 -8.18 -4.25
C LEU A 61 -5.34 -7.16 -4.01
N PHE A 62 -5.71 -5.93 -3.65
CA PHE A 62 -4.73 -4.88 -3.42
C PHE A 62 -3.92 -5.11 -2.14
N ASP A 63 -4.56 -5.66 -1.10
CA ASP A 63 -3.88 -6.12 0.12
C ASP A 63 -2.80 -7.17 -0.21
N GLY A 64 -3.09 -8.14 -1.08
CA GLY A 64 -2.10 -9.12 -1.55
C GLY A 64 -0.90 -8.47 -2.25
N LEU A 65 -1.12 -7.45 -3.09
CA LEU A 65 -0.04 -6.70 -3.74
C LEU A 65 0.82 -5.94 -2.71
N ILE A 66 0.21 -5.36 -1.69
CA ILE A 66 0.93 -4.71 -0.59
C ILE A 66 1.79 -5.73 0.17
N GLU A 67 1.24 -6.90 0.51
CA GLU A 67 1.98 -7.95 1.22
C GLU A 67 3.18 -8.46 0.41
N GLU A 68 3.03 -8.64 -0.91
CA GLU A 68 4.14 -9.00 -1.80
C GLU A 68 5.26 -7.94 -1.79
N ARG A 69 4.91 -6.65 -1.82
CA ARG A 69 5.90 -5.57 -1.75
C ARG A 69 6.57 -5.49 -0.38
N GLN A 70 5.84 -5.75 0.70
CA GLN A 70 6.43 -5.82 2.05
C GLN A 70 7.47 -6.95 2.15
N GLN A 71 7.17 -8.14 1.64
CA GLN A 71 8.09 -9.27 1.66
C GLN A 71 9.37 -8.99 0.89
N LEU A 72 9.30 -8.29 -0.25
CA LEU A 72 10.45 -7.88 -1.03
C LEU A 72 11.28 -6.81 -0.30
N ALA A 73 10.63 -5.86 0.37
CA ALA A 73 11.31 -4.80 1.12
C ALA A 73 12.02 -5.35 2.38
N ASP A 74 11.45 -6.33 3.06
CA ASP A 74 12.04 -6.97 4.25
C ASP A 74 13.37 -7.70 3.93
N THR A 75 13.64 -8.00 2.66
CA THR A 75 14.92 -8.60 2.20
C THR A 75 16.01 -7.58 1.88
N GLN A 76 15.66 -6.29 1.81
CA GLN A 76 16.64 -5.22 1.56
C GLN A 76 17.27 -4.77 2.89
N VAL A 77 18.55 -5.11 3.07
CA VAL A 77 19.35 -4.61 4.20
C VAL A 77 19.63 -3.12 3.95
N LEU A 78 19.21 -2.27 4.88
CA LEU A 78 19.59 -0.85 4.87
C LEU A 78 21.09 -0.76 5.10
N ASP A 79 21.85 -0.33 4.08
CA ASP A 79 23.29 -0.14 4.19
C ASP A 79 23.60 0.94 5.22
N GLY A 80 24.57 0.65 6.11
CA GLY A 80 24.83 1.37 7.37
C GLY A 80 25.32 2.83 7.29
N ASN A 81 25.09 3.54 6.20
CA ASN A 81 25.39 4.97 6.10
C ASN A 81 24.07 5.75 6.08
N VAL A 82 23.41 5.80 7.25
CA VAL A 82 22.00 6.20 7.42
C VAL A 82 21.86 7.72 7.34
N CYS A 83 21.21 8.21 6.27
CA CYS A 83 20.66 9.57 6.20
C CYS A 83 19.13 9.48 6.30
N CYS A 84 18.58 9.85 7.45
CA CYS A 84 17.18 9.58 7.79
C CYS A 84 16.14 10.01 6.73
N GLY A 85 16.37 11.09 6.00
CA GLY A 85 15.45 11.54 4.95
C GLY A 85 15.50 10.66 3.69
N ALA A 86 16.70 10.32 3.20
CA ALA A 86 16.88 9.51 2.00
C ALA A 86 16.42 8.05 2.23
N ASP A 87 16.81 7.47 3.37
CA ASP A 87 16.45 6.10 3.73
C ASP A 87 14.95 5.96 4.00
N ALA A 88 14.32 6.96 4.62
CA ALA A 88 12.87 6.97 4.81
C ALA A 88 12.11 7.00 3.47
N VAL A 89 12.64 7.68 2.43
CA VAL A 89 12.05 7.63 1.07
C VAL A 89 12.23 6.25 0.47
N ALA A 90 13.40 5.63 0.60
CA ALA A 90 13.66 4.28 0.08
C ALA A 90 12.71 3.23 0.68
N VAL A 91 12.33 3.38 1.96
CA VAL A 91 11.36 2.50 2.63
C VAL A 91 9.98 2.55 1.98
N VAL A 92 9.52 3.71 1.50
CA VAL A 92 8.20 3.86 0.89
C VAL A 92 8.20 3.69 -0.64
N GLU A 93 9.35 3.75 -1.28
CA GLU A 93 9.50 3.66 -2.74
C GLU A 93 8.81 2.42 -3.34
N PRO A 94 8.92 1.18 -2.79
CA PRO A 94 8.25 0.01 -3.35
C PRO A 94 6.73 0.16 -3.42
N PHE A 95 6.13 0.87 -2.47
CA PHE A 95 4.69 1.12 -2.43
C PHE A 95 4.29 2.25 -3.40
N VAL A 96 5.14 3.26 -3.59
CA VAL A 96 4.94 4.32 -4.59
C VAL A 96 4.95 3.71 -5.99
N VAL A 97 5.91 2.83 -6.28
CA VAL A 97 5.98 2.10 -7.56
C VAL A 97 4.74 1.24 -7.77
N LEU A 98 4.28 0.50 -6.75
CA LEU A 98 3.03 -0.26 -6.83
C LEU A 98 1.83 0.64 -7.19
N PHE A 99 1.73 1.81 -6.55
CA PHE A 99 0.66 2.78 -6.82
C PHE A 99 0.75 3.35 -8.24
N GLU A 100 1.94 3.57 -8.79
CA GLU A 100 2.12 4.01 -10.18
C GLU A 100 1.71 2.93 -11.18
N GLU A 101 2.17 1.70 -10.98
CA GLU A 101 1.86 0.56 -11.84
C GLU A 101 0.37 0.23 -11.90
N ARG A 102 -0.37 0.53 -10.82
CA ARG A 102 -1.79 0.17 -10.63
C ARG A 102 -2.63 1.38 -10.25
N ARG A 103 -2.31 2.56 -10.78
CA ARG A 103 -2.87 3.85 -10.34
C ARG A 103 -4.39 3.86 -10.23
N ASP A 104 -5.09 3.40 -11.26
CA ASP A 104 -6.56 3.38 -11.27
C ASP A 104 -7.14 2.51 -10.16
N LEU A 105 -6.57 1.32 -9.94
CA LEU A 105 -6.99 0.42 -8.87
C LEU A 105 -6.61 0.96 -7.50
N ALA A 106 -5.44 1.56 -7.37
CA ALA A 106 -4.96 2.19 -6.14
C ALA A 106 -5.87 3.35 -5.69
N GLN A 107 -6.32 4.20 -6.64
CA GLN A 107 -7.28 5.28 -6.36
C GLN A 107 -8.61 4.73 -5.85
N VAL A 108 -9.14 3.70 -6.50
CA VAL A 108 -10.40 3.06 -6.07
C VAL A 108 -10.23 2.41 -4.70
N TYR A 109 -9.13 1.67 -4.47
CA TYR A 109 -8.78 1.08 -3.18
C TYR A 109 -8.76 2.14 -2.07
N ALA A 110 -8.03 3.24 -2.28
CA ALA A 110 -7.97 4.35 -1.33
C ALA A 110 -9.34 4.96 -1.06
N SER A 111 -10.19 5.14 -2.10
CA SER A 111 -11.54 5.68 -1.96
C SER A 111 -12.48 4.77 -1.14
N ILE A 112 -12.33 3.45 -1.29
CA ILE A 112 -13.08 2.46 -0.51
C ILE A 112 -12.72 2.55 0.97
N LEU A 113 -11.41 2.59 1.29
CA LEU A 113 -10.93 2.68 2.66
C LEU A 113 -11.36 3.99 3.33
N VAL A 114 -11.18 5.14 2.65
CA VAL A 114 -11.60 6.45 3.16
C VAL A 114 -13.12 6.53 3.31
N GLY A 115 -13.88 5.91 2.42
CA GLY A 115 -15.33 5.82 2.51
C GLY A 115 -15.85 4.96 3.65
N GLY A 116 -14.99 4.18 4.32
CA GLY A 116 -15.30 3.38 5.50
C GLY A 116 -16.24 2.20 5.26
N ARG A 117 -16.51 1.85 3.98
CA ARG A 117 -17.37 0.69 3.64
C ARG A 117 -16.64 -0.64 3.82
N HIS A 118 -15.36 -0.64 3.60
CA HIS A 118 -14.47 -1.76 3.87
C HIS A 118 -13.24 -1.27 4.63
N SER A 119 -12.60 -2.17 5.38
CA SER A 119 -11.35 -1.91 6.08
C SER A 119 -10.30 -2.92 5.61
N SER A 120 -9.04 -2.51 5.65
CA SER A 120 -7.90 -3.38 5.38
C SER A 120 -7.04 -3.48 6.64
N VAL A 121 -6.86 -4.70 7.12
CA VAL A 121 -5.92 -5.00 8.20
C VAL A 121 -4.49 -4.86 7.69
N VAL A 122 -4.23 -5.28 6.45
CA VAL A 122 -2.92 -5.19 5.79
C VAL A 122 -2.45 -3.74 5.68
N PHE A 123 -3.34 -2.83 5.25
CA PHE A 123 -3.03 -1.42 5.17
C PHE A 123 -2.75 -0.79 6.56
N ALA A 124 -3.53 -1.17 7.57
CA ALA A 124 -3.30 -0.70 8.94
C ALA A 124 -1.99 -1.26 9.52
N ASP A 125 -1.64 -2.50 9.20
CA ASP A 125 -0.39 -3.13 9.61
C ASP A 125 0.80 -2.51 8.90
N LEU A 126 0.69 -2.20 7.61
CA LEU A 126 1.70 -1.46 6.85
C LEU A 126 1.98 -0.10 7.51
N ALA A 127 0.95 0.67 7.85
CA ALA A 127 1.12 1.96 8.51
C ALA A 127 1.92 1.83 9.82
N ARG A 128 1.59 0.84 10.65
CA ARG A 128 2.32 0.58 11.91
C ARG A 128 3.79 0.18 11.67
N ARG A 129 4.04 -0.65 10.66
CA ARG A 129 5.40 -1.07 10.29
C ARG A 129 6.22 0.11 9.77
N LEU A 130 5.68 0.92 8.86
CA LEU A 130 6.37 2.09 8.33
C LEU A 130 6.75 3.06 9.44
N ILE A 131 5.83 3.36 10.37
CA ILE A 131 6.11 4.22 11.52
C ILE A 131 7.23 3.62 12.38
N ALA A 132 7.22 2.30 12.64
CA ALA A 132 8.26 1.65 13.42
C ALA A 132 9.63 1.71 12.72
N VAL A 133 9.69 1.51 11.40
CA VAL A 133 10.93 1.62 10.61
C VAL A 133 11.45 3.05 10.63
N PHE A 134 10.57 4.05 10.43
CA PHE A 134 10.96 5.45 10.52
C PHE A 134 11.51 5.82 11.91
N GLU A 135 10.89 5.30 12.98
CA GLU A 135 11.38 5.50 14.35
C GLU A 135 12.78 4.89 14.55
N GLN A 136 13.05 3.70 14.00
CA GLN A 136 14.37 3.08 14.02
C GLN A 136 15.40 3.90 13.25
N LEU A 137 15.06 4.39 12.05
CA LEU A 137 15.93 5.27 11.26
C LEU A 137 16.26 6.56 12.01
N MET A 138 15.26 7.20 12.62
CA MET A 138 15.46 8.41 13.44
C MET A 138 16.40 8.15 14.63
N THR A 139 16.24 7.01 15.29
CA THR A 139 17.06 6.61 16.43
C THR A 139 18.51 6.36 16.00
N ALA A 140 18.71 5.65 14.89
CA ALA A 140 20.03 5.37 14.35
C ALA A 140 20.78 6.64 13.91
N CYS A 141 20.06 7.64 13.35
CA CYS A 141 20.64 8.93 12.96
C CYS A 141 20.87 9.88 14.12
N GLY A 142 20.46 9.55 15.34
CA GLY A 142 20.52 10.47 16.48
C GLY A 142 19.58 11.67 16.37
N CYS A 143 18.59 11.61 15.48
CA CYS A 143 17.62 12.67 15.25
C CYS A 143 16.63 12.79 16.43
N SER A 144 17.04 13.37 17.52
CA SER A 144 16.17 13.71 18.65
C SER A 144 15.77 15.18 18.58
N GLY A 145 14.50 15.48 18.71
CA GLY A 145 13.96 16.85 18.76
C GLY A 145 12.80 16.93 19.74
N PRO A 146 12.15 18.08 19.89
CA PRO A 146 11.08 18.30 20.86
C PRO A 146 9.92 17.31 20.79
N MET A 147 9.67 16.73 19.59
CA MET A 147 8.62 15.72 19.37
C MET A 147 9.07 14.28 19.66
N GLY A 148 10.36 14.05 19.94
CA GLY A 148 10.93 12.71 20.04
C GLY A 148 10.95 11.96 18.69
N THR A 149 11.63 10.80 18.65
CA THR A 149 11.75 9.96 17.44
C THR A 149 10.38 9.46 16.97
N ARG A 150 9.53 9.02 17.90
CA ARG A 150 8.19 8.52 17.59
C ARG A 150 7.30 9.57 16.93
N GLY A 151 7.23 10.78 17.48
CA GLY A 151 6.40 11.85 16.92
C GLY A 151 6.86 12.28 15.53
N ARG A 152 8.17 12.27 15.27
CA ARG A 152 8.71 12.52 13.93
C ARG A 152 8.39 11.39 12.95
N ALA A 153 8.49 10.14 13.37
CA ALA A 153 8.11 8.99 12.55
C ALA A 153 6.63 9.04 12.15
N GLU A 154 5.75 9.41 13.06
CA GLU A 154 4.33 9.64 12.78
C GLU A 154 4.12 10.81 11.81
N ALA A 155 4.89 11.91 11.96
CA ALA A 155 4.83 13.04 11.04
C ALA A 155 5.32 12.67 9.63
N LEU A 156 6.39 11.88 9.49
CA LEU A 156 6.85 11.36 8.20
C LEU A 156 5.78 10.49 7.53
N HIS A 157 5.17 9.59 8.30
CA HIS A 157 4.10 8.74 7.77
C HIS A 157 2.89 9.58 7.34
N ALA A 158 2.46 10.55 8.14
CA ALA A 158 1.36 11.44 7.78
C ALA A 158 1.67 12.27 6.53
N ALA A 159 2.90 12.79 6.41
CA ALA A 159 3.37 13.51 5.24
C ALA A 159 3.39 12.62 3.98
N TYR A 160 3.87 11.37 4.11
CA TYR A 160 3.84 10.39 3.03
C TYR A 160 2.41 10.13 2.53
N ILE A 161 1.49 9.80 3.43
CA ILE A 161 0.09 9.52 3.07
C ILE A 161 -0.57 10.74 2.44
N GLY A 162 -0.43 11.93 3.03
CA GLY A 162 -0.96 13.17 2.48
C GLY A 162 -0.41 13.49 1.08
N SER A 163 0.90 13.34 0.90
CA SER A 163 1.56 13.54 -0.41
C SER A 163 1.11 12.51 -1.44
N LEU A 164 0.97 11.24 -1.05
CA LEU A 164 0.48 10.15 -1.91
C LEU A 164 -0.94 10.43 -2.42
N PHE A 165 -1.82 10.95 -1.56
CA PHE A 165 -3.18 11.35 -1.96
C PHE A 165 -3.16 12.49 -2.98
N ILE A 166 -2.37 13.54 -2.75
CA ILE A 166 -2.23 14.68 -3.67
C ILE A 166 -1.67 14.19 -5.01
N TRP A 167 -0.62 13.37 -4.98
CA TRP A 167 -0.01 12.83 -6.18
C TRP A 167 -0.97 11.91 -6.96
N SER A 168 -1.76 11.08 -6.28
CA SER A 168 -2.74 10.21 -6.92
C SER A 168 -3.78 11.00 -7.72
N ALA A 169 -4.10 12.21 -7.29
CA ALA A 169 -5.02 13.11 -7.97
C ALA A 169 -4.38 13.89 -9.14
N THR A 170 -3.07 13.73 -9.38
CA THR A 170 -2.31 14.45 -10.41
C THR A 170 -1.71 13.45 -11.41
N PRO A 171 -2.45 13.02 -12.44
CA PRO A 171 -2.06 11.91 -13.33
C PRO A 171 -0.78 12.16 -14.15
N GLU A 172 -0.41 13.42 -14.34
CA GLU A 172 0.73 13.85 -15.17
C GLU A 172 2.09 13.70 -14.48
N ARG A 173 2.11 13.44 -13.16
CA ARG A 173 3.35 13.33 -12.38
C ARG A 173 3.78 11.86 -12.23
N SER A 174 5.05 11.59 -12.57
CA SER A 174 5.68 10.29 -12.40
C SER A 174 5.99 9.96 -10.93
N ALA A 175 6.20 8.67 -10.63
CA ALA A 175 6.69 8.25 -9.31
C ALA A 175 8.05 8.88 -8.97
N SER A 176 8.95 9.02 -9.94
CA SER A 176 10.26 9.63 -9.72
C SER A 176 10.18 11.09 -9.26
N GLU A 177 9.29 11.89 -9.88
CA GLU A 177 9.04 13.29 -9.47
C GLU A 177 8.38 13.35 -8.09
N PHE A 178 7.48 12.42 -7.80
CA PHE A 178 6.86 12.30 -6.49
C PHE A 178 7.89 11.97 -5.40
N LEU A 179 8.75 10.97 -5.64
CA LEU A 179 9.80 10.58 -4.69
C LEU A 179 10.82 11.70 -4.46
N ALA A 180 11.16 12.47 -5.51
CA ALA A 180 12.02 13.65 -5.37
C ALA A 180 11.38 14.70 -4.45
N GLN A 181 10.10 15.03 -4.65
CA GLN A 181 9.36 15.94 -3.76
C GLN A 181 9.24 15.39 -2.33
N LEU A 182 8.96 14.11 -2.19
CA LEU A 182 8.83 13.47 -0.87
C LEU A 182 10.14 13.56 -0.08
N ARG A 183 11.28 13.45 -0.78
CA ARG A 183 12.61 13.64 -0.16
C ARG A 183 12.78 15.03 0.42
N GLU A 184 12.33 16.07 -0.27
CA GLU A 184 12.35 17.45 0.24
C GLU A 184 11.44 17.60 1.48
N VAL A 185 10.23 17.03 1.43
CA VAL A 185 9.30 17.05 2.56
C VAL A 185 9.89 16.32 3.78
N PHE A 186 10.50 15.17 3.57
CA PHE A 186 11.12 14.40 4.64
C PHE A 186 12.34 15.11 5.23
N ALA A 187 13.16 15.75 4.40
CA ALA A 187 14.28 16.57 4.84
C ALA A 187 13.81 17.78 5.69
N ALA A 188 12.68 18.37 5.38
CA ALA A 188 12.11 19.46 6.17
C ALA A 188 11.60 19.00 7.56
N ILE A 189 11.10 17.76 7.66
CA ILE A 189 10.67 17.17 8.94
C ILE A 189 11.88 16.71 9.78
N CYS A 190 12.93 16.24 9.10
CA CYS A 190 14.15 15.73 9.69
C CYS A 190 15.37 16.53 9.16
N PRO A 191 15.50 17.81 9.54
CA PRO A 191 16.67 18.59 9.16
C PRO A 191 17.88 17.91 9.79
N HIS A 192 18.80 17.43 8.95
CA HIS A 192 20.09 16.99 9.40
C HIS A 192 20.85 18.25 9.85
N GLU A 193 20.94 18.48 11.15
CA GLU A 193 21.94 19.41 11.64
C GLU A 193 23.29 18.75 11.35
N GLY A 194 23.82 19.04 10.17
CA GLY A 194 25.19 18.66 9.79
C GLY A 194 26.10 19.21 10.89
N GLY A 195 26.69 18.30 11.66
CA GLY A 195 27.71 18.69 12.59
C GLY A 195 28.87 19.29 11.83
N ASP A 196 28.90 20.61 11.72
CA ASP A 196 30.12 21.36 11.59
C ASP A 196 30.91 21.15 12.89
N SER A 197 31.90 20.27 12.83
CA SER A 197 32.97 20.19 13.85
C SER A 197 34.30 19.97 13.16
#